data_97f4a74812edf2d582a0054ac5a81111
#
_entry.id   97f4a74812edf2d582a0054ac5a81111
#
_cell.length_a   1.000
_cell.length_b   1.000
_cell.length_c   1.000
_cell.angle_alpha   90.00
_cell.angle_beta   90.00
_cell.angle_gamma   90.00
#
_symmetry.space_group_name_H-M   'P 1'
#
loop_
_entity.id
_entity.type
_entity.pdbx_description
1 polymer ?
#
loop_
_entity_poly.entity_id
_entity_poly.type
_entity_poly.pdbx_seq_one_letter_code
_entity_poly.pdbx_strand_id
1 'polypeptide(L)'
;MKKTLTILTVLALATFSFSANAQIQKGNIMVGGNFANIGLGLDDSKVFSVDITPKAAWFIQDNVALGGYVNLGIQTAKGASTTTTYGVGALGRYYTGKDVEVLRHGRVFAEATAGIGGVNVSDGGGNTNGFDFGVGPGFAYFITPNIGVETLLKYNGLTGFGNAGYQSKLSLSFGLQIYLSGRGAANKVMNDAK
;
A
#
# COMPACT_ATOMS: atom_id res chain seq x y z
N MET A 1 19.82 -16.22 -29.56
CA MET A 1 19.70 -14.92 -28.91
C MET A 1 18.58 -14.86 -27.86
N LYS A 2 17.37 -15.44 -28.04
CA LYS A 2 16.29 -15.40 -27.01
C LYS A 2 16.66 -16.19 -25.73
N LYS A 3 17.33 -17.33 -25.81
CA LYS A 3 17.71 -18.16 -24.66
C LYS A 3 18.81 -17.53 -23.80
N THR A 4 19.74 -16.77 -24.39
CA THR A 4 20.78 -16.04 -23.66
C THR A 4 20.23 -14.84 -22.89
N LEU A 5 19.21 -14.17 -23.41
CA LEU A 5 18.56 -13.06 -22.73
C LEU A 5 17.80 -13.53 -21.48
N THR A 6 17.10 -14.69 -21.57
CA THR A 6 16.37 -15.28 -20.43
C THR A 6 17.32 -15.72 -19.31
N ILE A 7 18.49 -16.28 -19.65
CA ILE A 7 19.50 -16.68 -18.67
C ILE A 7 20.10 -15.45 -17.98
N LEU A 8 20.36 -14.37 -18.71
CA LEU A 8 20.88 -13.11 -18.14
C LEU A 8 19.87 -12.46 -17.19
N THR A 9 18.58 -12.51 -17.51
CA THR A 9 17.51 -11.98 -16.65
C THR A 9 17.37 -12.81 -15.36
N VAL A 10 17.47 -14.13 -15.43
CA VAL A 10 17.43 -15.01 -14.25
C VAL A 10 18.69 -14.86 -13.39
N LEU A 11 19.87 -14.67 -14.02
CA LEU A 11 21.12 -14.47 -13.30
C LEU A 11 21.16 -13.10 -12.59
N ALA A 12 20.58 -12.05 -13.19
CA ALA A 12 20.47 -10.73 -12.58
C ALA A 12 19.52 -10.70 -11.36
N LEU A 13 18.52 -11.59 -11.33
CA LEU A 13 17.63 -11.77 -10.19
C LEU A 13 18.26 -12.59 -9.04
N ALA A 14 19.28 -13.40 -9.32
CA ALA A 14 19.91 -14.29 -8.33
C ALA A 14 21.03 -13.63 -7.50
N THR A 15 21.50 -12.42 -7.84
CA THR A 15 22.61 -11.76 -7.16
C THR A 15 22.24 -10.89 -5.97
N PHE A 16 20.96 -10.81 -5.59
CA PHE A 16 20.53 -10.06 -4.41
C PHE A 16 20.19 -10.98 -3.22
N SER A 17 21.17 -11.78 -2.80
CA SER A 17 21.07 -12.53 -1.54
C SER A 17 21.39 -11.61 -0.35
N PHE A 18 20.48 -10.69 -0.01
CA PHE A 18 20.52 -9.97 1.27
C PHE A 18 19.58 -10.63 2.26
N SER A 19 20.05 -10.80 3.50
CA SER A 19 19.25 -11.39 4.58
C SER A 19 17.94 -10.63 4.75
N ALA A 20 16.82 -11.34 4.88
CA ALA A 20 15.46 -10.80 5.08
C ALA A 20 15.33 -9.81 6.27
N ASN A 21 16.35 -9.75 7.12
CA ASN A 21 16.44 -8.88 8.28
C ASN A 21 16.87 -7.43 7.98
N ALA A 22 17.38 -7.15 6.77
CA ALA A 22 17.89 -5.82 6.42
C ALA A 22 16.80 -4.83 5.94
N GLN A 23 15.58 -5.29 5.75
CA GLN A 23 14.56 -4.55 5.01
C GLN A 23 13.73 -3.59 5.83
N ILE A 24 13.42 -3.96 7.08
CA ILE A 24 12.66 -3.14 8.03
C ILE A 24 13.57 -2.46 9.04
N GLN A 25 14.76 -2.05 8.57
CA GLN A 25 15.77 -1.33 9.37
C GLN A 25 15.72 0.16 9.11
N LYS A 26 16.12 0.92 10.10
CA LYS A 26 16.29 2.37 10.02
C LYS A 26 17.08 2.79 8.76
N GLY A 27 16.56 3.78 8.05
CA GLY A 27 17.16 4.35 6.84
C GLY A 27 16.71 3.69 5.53
N ASN A 28 15.96 2.59 5.58
CA ASN A 28 15.38 1.97 4.39
C ASN A 28 14.09 2.68 3.95
N ILE A 29 13.67 2.39 2.74
CA ILE A 29 12.46 2.96 2.12
C ILE A 29 11.56 1.82 1.70
N MET A 30 10.27 1.94 1.99
CA MET A 30 9.21 1.09 1.48
C MET A 30 8.43 1.85 0.42
N VAL A 31 8.22 1.25 -0.75
CA VAL A 31 7.40 1.80 -1.84
C VAL A 31 6.51 0.69 -2.37
N GLY A 32 5.25 0.99 -2.60
CA GLY A 32 4.32 0.01 -3.16
C GLY A 32 2.89 0.50 -3.13
N GLY A 33 1.95 -0.42 -2.98
CA GLY A 33 0.54 -0.08 -2.89
C GLY A 33 -0.31 -1.27 -2.52
N ASN A 34 -1.55 -0.96 -2.19
CA ASN A 34 -2.58 -1.94 -1.89
C ASN A 34 -3.72 -1.82 -2.90
N PHE A 35 -4.36 -2.95 -3.16
CA PHE A 35 -5.59 -3.07 -3.92
C PHE A 35 -6.68 -3.56 -2.97
N ALA A 36 -7.82 -2.90 -2.99
CA ALA A 36 -9.00 -3.28 -2.22
C ALA A 36 -10.25 -3.21 -3.10
N ASN A 37 -11.35 -3.79 -2.61
CA ASN A 37 -12.67 -3.71 -3.24
C ASN A 37 -12.66 -4.08 -4.74
N ILE A 38 -11.80 -5.02 -5.16
CA ILE A 38 -11.81 -5.53 -6.53
C ILE A 38 -13.07 -6.37 -6.70
N GLY A 39 -14.01 -5.87 -7.48
CA GLY A 39 -15.28 -6.52 -7.73
C GLY A 39 -15.69 -6.41 -9.18
N LEU A 40 -16.18 -7.54 -9.72
CA LEU A 40 -16.82 -7.63 -11.02
C LEU A 40 -18.16 -8.32 -10.82
N GLY A 41 -19.26 -7.57 -10.84
CA GLY A 41 -20.59 -8.14 -10.87
C GLY A 41 -20.85 -8.83 -12.20
N LEU A 42 -21.14 -10.11 -12.15
CA LEU A 42 -21.46 -10.92 -13.34
C LEU A 42 -22.96 -11.01 -13.59
N ASP A 43 -23.76 -10.43 -12.70
CA ASP A 43 -25.21 -10.30 -12.83
C ASP A 43 -25.63 -9.12 -13.74
N ASP A 44 -26.91 -8.90 -13.88
CA ASP A 44 -27.46 -7.82 -14.72
C ASP A 44 -27.04 -6.42 -14.24
N SER A 45 -26.63 -6.25 -12.97
CA SER A 45 -26.17 -4.99 -12.41
C SER A 45 -24.77 -4.57 -12.88
N LYS A 46 -23.95 -5.53 -13.34
CA LYS A 46 -22.58 -5.30 -13.88
C LYS A 46 -21.78 -4.28 -13.06
N VAL A 47 -21.69 -4.51 -11.75
CA VAL A 47 -20.90 -3.65 -10.85
C VAL A 47 -19.42 -3.88 -11.09
N PHE A 48 -18.68 -2.81 -11.32
CA PHE A 48 -17.22 -2.79 -11.31
C PHE A 48 -16.74 -1.91 -10.16
N SER A 49 -15.82 -2.41 -9.34
CA SER A 49 -15.20 -1.64 -8.26
C SER A 49 -13.72 -1.97 -8.14
N VAL A 50 -12.91 -0.95 -7.89
CA VAL A 50 -11.49 -1.07 -7.57
C VAL A 50 -11.02 0.12 -6.75
N ASP A 51 -10.28 -0.16 -5.68
CA ASP A 51 -9.55 0.84 -4.89
C ASP A 51 -8.05 0.54 -4.99
N ILE A 52 -7.25 1.56 -5.28
CA ILE A 52 -5.79 1.48 -5.34
C ILE A 52 -5.22 2.50 -4.36
N THR A 53 -4.28 2.05 -3.53
CA THR A 53 -3.62 2.91 -2.54
C THR A 53 -2.10 2.83 -2.70
N PRO A 54 -1.48 3.59 -3.65
CA PRO A 54 -0.04 3.79 -3.66
C PRO A 54 0.45 4.40 -2.35
N LYS A 55 1.61 3.95 -1.88
CA LYS A 55 2.23 4.45 -0.65
C LYS A 55 3.75 4.40 -0.70
N ALA A 56 4.39 5.31 0.02
CA ALA A 56 5.81 5.32 0.24
C ALA A 56 6.12 5.73 1.69
N ALA A 57 7.10 5.08 2.31
CA ALA A 57 7.49 5.37 3.69
C ALA A 57 8.97 5.14 3.92
N TRP A 58 9.57 5.90 4.86
CA TRP A 58 10.92 5.76 5.37
C TRP A 58 10.91 5.09 6.72
N PHE A 59 11.82 4.15 6.93
CA PHE A 59 12.07 3.57 8.24
C PHE A 59 12.88 4.55 9.10
N ILE A 60 12.20 5.24 10.02
CA ILE A 60 12.80 6.20 10.95
C ILE A 60 13.49 5.50 12.12
N GLN A 61 13.04 4.30 12.45
CA GLN A 61 13.63 3.35 13.40
C GLN A 61 13.47 1.94 12.83
N ASP A 62 14.18 0.96 13.40
CA ASP A 62 13.92 -0.43 13.11
C ASP A 62 12.46 -0.75 13.43
N ASN A 63 11.79 -1.39 12.51
CA ASN A 63 10.36 -1.76 12.55
C ASN A 63 9.36 -0.58 12.51
N VAL A 64 9.80 0.69 12.44
CA VAL A 64 8.90 1.86 12.40
C VAL A 64 9.11 2.65 11.12
N ALA A 65 8.07 2.73 10.29
CA ALA A 65 8.08 3.52 9.06
C ALA A 65 7.06 4.67 9.14
N LEU A 66 7.44 5.83 8.63
CA LEU A 66 6.58 6.98 8.42
C LEU A 66 6.62 7.41 6.96
N GLY A 67 5.48 7.82 6.41
CA GLY A 67 5.39 8.19 5.01
C GLY A 67 4.07 8.80 4.61
N GLY A 68 3.72 8.61 3.35
CA GLY A 68 2.48 9.11 2.76
C GLY A 68 1.78 8.07 1.90
N TYR A 69 0.51 8.33 1.64
CA TYR A 69 -0.33 7.53 0.74
C TYR A 69 -1.19 8.43 -0.13
N VAL A 70 -1.60 7.87 -1.26
CA VAL A 70 -2.68 8.39 -2.10
C VAL A 70 -3.72 7.28 -2.22
N ASN A 71 -5.00 7.59 -2.05
CA ASN A 71 -6.10 6.66 -2.28
C ASN A 71 -6.87 7.08 -3.53
N LEU A 72 -7.15 6.14 -4.41
CA LEU A 72 -7.95 6.32 -5.62
C LEU A 72 -8.89 5.12 -5.76
N GLY A 73 -10.20 5.39 -5.78
CA GLY A 73 -11.22 4.35 -5.92
C GLY A 73 -12.27 4.73 -6.94
N ILE A 74 -12.76 3.74 -7.67
CA ILE A 74 -13.87 3.87 -8.62
C ILE A 74 -14.82 2.72 -8.40
N GLN A 75 -16.09 3.04 -8.31
CA GLN A 75 -17.18 2.06 -8.33
C GLN A 75 -18.23 2.53 -9.33
N THR A 76 -18.59 1.67 -10.26
CA THR A 76 -19.61 1.92 -11.27
C THR A 76 -20.51 0.71 -11.45
N ALA A 77 -21.77 0.94 -11.79
CA ALA A 77 -22.74 -0.10 -12.11
C ALA A 77 -23.59 0.33 -13.29
N LYS A 78 -24.11 -0.64 -14.06
CA LYS A 78 -24.97 -0.33 -15.20
C LYS A 78 -26.26 0.33 -14.73
N GLY A 79 -26.53 1.55 -15.21
CA GLY A 79 -27.74 2.32 -14.85
C GLY A 79 -27.70 2.98 -13.46
N ALA A 80 -26.54 2.99 -12.80
CA ALA A 80 -26.33 3.69 -11.53
C ALA A 80 -25.20 4.74 -11.65
N SER A 81 -25.19 5.69 -10.73
CA SER A 81 -24.17 6.73 -10.66
C SER A 81 -22.79 6.14 -10.37
N THR A 82 -21.75 6.69 -10.96
CA THR A 82 -20.36 6.35 -10.65
C THR A 82 -19.91 7.04 -9.38
N THR A 83 -19.35 6.26 -8.44
CA THR A 83 -18.74 6.77 -7.21
C THR A 83 -17.24 6.78 -7.36
N THR A 84 -16.62 7.94 -7.15
CA THR A 84 -15.16 8.11 -7.13
C THR A 84 -14.73 8.48 -5.72
N THR A 85 -13.75 7.74 -5.18
CA THR A 85 -13.14 8.01 -3.88
C THR A 85 -11.70 8.45 -4.09
N TYR A 86 -11.27 9.46 -3.36
CA TYR A 86 -9.89 9.96 -3.41
C TYR A 86 -9.43 10.40 -2.03
N GLY A 87 -8.12 10.37 -1.83
CA GLY A 87 -7.50 10.80 -0.58
C GLY A 87 -6.00 10.90 -0.67
N VAL A 88 -5.43 11.73 0.19
CA VAL A 88 -3.98 11.86 0.36
C VAL A 88 -3.68 12.17 1.82
N GLY A 89 -2.64 11.56 2.34
CA GLY A 89 -2.30 11.75 3.75
C GLY A 89 -0.99 11.12 4.17
N ALA A 90 -0.75 11.20 5.47
CA ALA A 90 0.37 10.57 6.15
C ALA A 90 0.01 9.14 6.56
N LEU A 91 1.01 8.27 6.58
CA LEU A 91 0.92 6.93 7.11
C LEU A 91 2.01 6.66 8.12
N GLY A 92 1.68 5.89 9.16
CA GLY A 92 2.61 5.29 10.10
C GLY A 92 2.42 3.78 10.11
N ARG A 93 3.52 3.03 10.15
CA ARG A 93 3.49 1.56 10.19
C ARG A 93 4.51 1.07 11.22
N TYR A 94 4.07 0.10 12.03
CA TYR A 94 4.88 -0.61 13.00
C TYR A 94 4.87 -2.11 12.71
N TYR A 95 6.04 -2.70 12.55
CA TYR A 95 6.21 -4.15 12.37
C TYR A 95 6.56 -4.79 13.70
N THR A 96 6.02 -5.99 13.95
CA THR A 96 6.43 -6.79 15.11
C THR A 96 7.90 -7.15 15.04
N GLY A 97 8.53 -7.27 16.22
CA GLY A 97 9.91 -7.72 16.34
C GLY A 97 10.13 -9.15 15.85
N LYS A 98 11.38 -9.55 15.78
CA LYS A 98 11.79 -10.88 15.31
C LYS A 98 11.24 -12.03 16.17
N ASP A 99 10.91 -11.75 17.41
CA ASP A 99 10.43 -12.74 18.40
C ASP A 99 8.99 -13.22 18.10
N VAL A 100 8.27 -12.50 17.22
CA VAL A 100 6.92 -12.85 16.75
C VAL A 100 6.98 -13.26 15.28
N GLU A 101 7.80 -14.22 14.96
CA GLU A 101 7.88 -14.84 13.65
C GLU A 101 6.75 -15.87 13.48
N VAL A 102 5.63 -15.46 12.88
CA VAL A 102 4.52 -16.38 12.56
C VAL A 102 4.94 -17.37 11.48
N LEU A 103 5.84 -16.96 10.59
CA LEU A 103 6.48 -17.77 9.54
C LEU A 103 7.90 -17.23 9.32
N ARG A 104 8.82 -18.07 8.83
CA ARG A 104 10.23 -17.69 8.57
C ARG A 104 10.40 -16.40 7.77
N HIS A 105 9.44 -16.07 6.91
CA HIS A 105 9.46 -14.90 6.02
C HIS A 105 8.28 -13.95 6.26
N GLY A 106 7.52 -14.15 7.34
CA GLY A 106 6.33 -13.36 7.66
C GLY A 106 6.59 -12.32 8.74
N ARG A 107 5.89 -11.17 8.65
CA ARG A 107 5.85 -10.13 9.69
C ARG A 107 4.43 -9.63 9.86
N VAL A 108 3.99 -9.56 11.09
CA VAL A 108 2.76 -8.83 11.43
C VAL A 108 3.08 -7.36 11.54
N PHE A 109 2.17 -6.51 11.12
CA PHE A 109 2.30 -5.06 11.27
C PHE A 109 0.98 -4.41 11.66
N ALA A 110 1.06 -3.21 12.23
CA ALA A 110 -0.05 -2.30 12.40
C ALA A 110 0.19 -1.06 11.52
N GLU A 111 -0.83 -0.61 10.80
CA GLU A 111 -0.79 0.61 9.99
C GLU A 111 -1.84 1.59 10.48
N ALA A 112 -1.45 2.86 10.58
CA ALA A 112 -2.35 3.97 10.82
C ALA A 112 -2.17 5.03 9.73
N THR A 113 -3.28 5.64 9.30
CA THR A 113 -3.31 6.69 8.27
C THR A 113 -4.15 7.86 8.73
N ALA A 114 -3.76 9.08 8.32
CA ALA A 114 -4.53 10.29 8.54
C ALA A 114 -4.30 11.26 7.38
N GLY A 115 -5.36 11.85 6.85
CA GLY A 115 -5.28 12.70 5.67
C GLY A 115 -6.57 13.46 5.38
N ILE A 116 -6.65 13.91 4.16
CA ILE A 116 -7.85 14.52 3.59
C ILE A 116 -8.30 13.70 2.39
N GLY A 117 -9.58 13.52 2.25
CA GLY A 117 -10.15 12.75 1.16
C GLY A 117 -11.59 13.12 0.88
N GLY A 118 -12.18 12.44 -0.06
CA GLY A 118 -13.56 12.68 -0.41
C GLY A 118 -14.16 11.55 -1.25
N VAL A 119 -15.47 11.64 -1.37
CA VAL A 119 -16.31 10.79 -2.21
C VAL A 119 -17.11 11.68 -3.12
N ASN A 120 -17.05 11.41 -4.42
CA ASN A 120 -17.83 12.10 -5.44
C ASN A 120 -18.78 11.07 -6.11
N VAL A 121 -20.06 11.42 -6.15
CA VAL A 121 -21.07 10.61 -6.83
C VAL A 121 -21.57 11.40 -8.03
N SER A 122 -21.39 10.85 -9.26
CA SER A 122 -21.89 11.48 -10.49
C SER A 122 -23.43 11.60 -10.49
N ASP A 123 -23.98 12.34 -11.47
CA ASP A 123 -25.43 12.46 -11.70
C ASP A 123 -26.22 13.05 -10.50
N GLY A 124 -25.63 14.04 -9.81
CA GLY A 124 -26.32 14.77 -8.75
C GLY A 124 -26.28 14.11 -7.37
N GLY A 125 -25.51 13.04 -7.19
CA GLY A 125 -25.38 12.29 -5.95
C GLY A 125 -24.59 12.97 -4.81
N GLY A 126 -24.05 14.18 -5.07
CA GLY A 126 -23.35 14.97 -4.06
C GLY A 126 -21.85 14.68 -3.92
N ASN A 127 -21.18 15.60 -3.25
CA ASN A 127 -19.74 15.59 -2.97
C ASN A 127 -19.52 15.69 -1.47
N THR A 128 -18.71 14.79 -0.91
CA THR A 128 -18.29 14.87 0.50
C THR A 128 -16.78 14.92 0.56
N ASN A 129 -16.23 16.01 1.08
CA ASN A 129 -14.81 16.12 1.42
C ASN A 129 -14.66 16.14 2.93
N GLY A 130 -13.59 15.57 3.45
CA GLY A 130 -13.43 15.46 4.87
C GLY A 130 -12.03 15.05 5.31
N PHE A 131 -11.92 14.83 6.62
CA PHE A 131 -10.76 14.23 7.23
C PHE A 131 -10.88 12.71 7.13
N ASP A 132 -9.88 12.09 6.50
CA ASP A 132 -9.76 10.64 6.31
C ASP A 132 -8.79 10.08 7.34
N PHE A 133 -9.17 9.01 8.00
CA PHE A 133 -8.28 8.27 8.90
C PHE A 133 -8.50 6.77 8.77
N GLY A 134 -7.47 6.00 9.10
CA GLY A 134 -7.58 4.55 9.08
C GLY A 134 -6.62 3.90 10.05
N VAL A 135 -7.00 2.73 10.56
CA VAL A 135 -6.14 1.93 11.44
C VAL A 135 -6.44 0.45 11.24
N GLY A 136 -5.41 -0.39 11.26
CA GLY A 136 -5.62 -1.82 11.18
C GLY A 136 -4.36 -2.67 11.22
N PRO A 137 -4.53 -3.97 11.54
CA PRO A 137 -3.47 -4.95 11.47
C PRO A 137 -3.29 -5.48 10.06
N GLY A 138 -2.05 -5.87 9.75
CA GLY A 138 -1.70 -6.54 8.50
C GLY A 138 -0.63 -7.59 8.71
N PHE A 139 -0.45 -8.36 7.66
CA PHE A 139 0.56 -9.40 7.57
C PHE A 139 1.32 -9.25 6.26
N ALA A 140 2.65 -9.14 6.32
CA ALA A 140 3.53 -9.08 5.16
C ALA A 140 4.32 -10.40 5.06
N TYR A 141 4.32 -11.00 3.88
CA TYR A 141 5.12 -12.16 3.54
C TYR A 141 6.18 -11.78 2.51
N PHE A 142 7.45 -11.96 2.84
CA PHE A 142 8.57 -11.61 1.98
C PHE A 142 8.88 -12.73 0.98
N ILE A 143 8.50 -12.53 -0.28
CA ILE A 143 8.79 -13.47 -1.39
C ILE A 143 10.28 -13.44 -1.71
N THR A 144 10.88 -12.25 -1.67
CA THR A 144 12.31 -12.02 -1.78
C THR A 144 12.77 -11.11 -0.65
N PRO A 145 14.08 -10.97 -0.43
CA PRO A 145 14.56 -9.98 0.53
C PRO A 145 13.99 -8.58 0.36
N ASN A 146 13.65 -8.15 -0.83
CA ASN A 146 13.23 -6.79 -1.13
C ASN A 146 11.77 -6.65 -1.57
N ILE A 147 11.03 -7.77 -1.69
CA ILE A 147 9.65 -7.74 -2.15
C ILE A 147 8.77 -8.51 -1.18
N GLY A 148 7.78 -7.84 -0.63
CA GLY A 148 6.76 -8.41 0.23
C GLY A 148 5.37 -8.29 -0.39
N VAL A 149 4.59 -9.36 -0.31
CA VAL A 149 3.14 -9.31 -0.48
C VAL A 149 2.50 -9.13 0.88
N GLU A 150 1.42 -8.38 0.94
CA GLU A 150 0.77 -8.11 2.21
C GLU A 150 -0.74 -8.21 2.13
N THR A 151 -1.33 -8.50 3.27
CA THR A 151 -2.76 -8.40 3.51
C THR A 151 -2.97 -7.42 4.66
N LEU A 152 -3.91 -6.49 4.51
CA LEU A 152 -4.22 -5.48 5.50
C LEU A 152 -5.73 -5.40 5.70
N LEU A 153 -6.16 -5.63 6.94
CA LEU A 153 -7.53 -5.40 7.39
C LEU A 153 -7.57 -4.03 8.07
N LYS A 154 -8.21 -3.04 7.44
CA LYS A 154 -8.18 -1.65 7.90
C LYS A 154 -9.58 -1.10 8.12
N TYR A 155 -9.81 -0.53 9.29
CA TYR A 155 -10.96 0.33 9.55
C TYR A 155 -10.64 1.72 9.02
N ASN A 156 -11.50 2.26 8.15
CA ASN A 156 -11.37 3.58 7.57
C ASN A 156 -12.58 4.42 7.98
N GLY A 157 -12.33 5.67 8.36
CA GLY A 157 -13.35 6.65 8.67
C GLY A 157 -13.13 7.94 7.87
N LEU A 158 -14.21 8.51 7.39
CA LEU A 158 -14.24 9.83 6.75
C LEU A 158 -15.20 10.72 7.53
N THR A 159 -14.69 11.79 8.12
CA THR A 159 -15.49 12.83 8.76
C THR A 159 -15.62 13.99 7.79
N GLY A 160 -16.80 14.18 7.24
CA GLY A 160 -17.06 15.25 6.27
C GLY A 160 -16.92 16.64 6.85
N PHE A 161 -16.47 17.60 6.05
CA PHE A 161 -16.40 18.99 6.44
C PHE A 161 -17.81 19.64 6.41
N GLY A 162 -18.07 20.55 7.35
CA GLY A 162 -19.37 21.21 7.47
C GLY A 162 -20.45 20.26 8.01
N ASN A 163 -21.60 20.21 7.34
CA ASN A 163 -22.73 19.36 7.73
C ASN A 163 -22.68 17.95 7.13
N ALA A 164 -21.59 17.57 6.46
CA ALA A 164 -21.42 16.23 5.92
C ALA A 164 -21.14 15.23 7.05
N GLY A 165 -21.92 14.14 7.11
CA GLY A 165 -21.86 13.16 8.16
C GLY A 165 -20.58 12.35 8.24
N TYR A 166 -20.51 11.45 9.21
CA TYR A 166 -19.46 10.47 9.38
C TYR A 166 -19.76 9.20 8.57
N GLN A 167 -18.77 8.71 7.85
CA GLN A 167 -18.82 7.43 7.13
C GLN A 167 -17.68 6.54 7.59
N SER A 168 -17.94 5.26 7.73
CA SER A 168 -16.88 4.30 8.06
C SER A 168 -17.05 2.98 7.31
N LYS A 169 -15.91 2.33 7.03
CA LYS A 169 -15.89 1.01 6.40
C LYS A 169 -14.73 0.18 6.93
N LEU A 170 -14.96 -1.12 7.05
CA LEU A 170 -13.89 -2.11 7.22
C LEU A 170 -13.48 -2.62 5.83
N SER A 171 -12.21 -2.57 5.50
CA SER A 171 -11.69 -3.01 4.21
C SER A 171 -10.58 -4.04 4.37
N LEU A 172 -10.64 -5.10 3.57
CA LEU A 172 -9.55 -6.04 3.38
C LEU A 172 -8.85 -5.70 2.07
N SER A 173 -7.54 -5.50 2.13
CA SER A 173 -6.73 -5.17 0.97
C SER A 173 -5.53 -6.11 0.83
N PHE A 174 -5.10 -6.30 -0.41
CA PHE A 174 -3.89 -7.04 -0.75
C PHE A 174 -2.90 -6.07 -1.38
N GLY A 175 -1.62 -6.20 -1.07
CA GLY A 175 -0.61 -5.27 -1.51
C GLY A 175 0.70 -5.93 -1.89
N LEU A 176 1.49 -5.16 -2.62
CA LEU A 176 2.87 -5.47 -2.96
C LEU A 176 3.74 -4.29 -2.55
N GLN A 177 4.77 -4.58 -1.76
CA GLN A 177 5.71 -3.58 -1.27
C GLN A 177 7.13 -3.95 -1.70
N ILE A 178 7.87 -2.95 -2.14
CA ILE A 178 9.29 -3.03 -2.46
C ILE A 178 10.06 -2.29 -1.37
N TYR A 179 11.02 -2.97 -0.77
CA TYR A 179 11.87 -2.43 0.29
C TYR A 179 13.24 -2.12 -0.30
N LEU A 180 13.62 -0.86 -0.29
CA LEU A 180 14.87 -0.36 -0.85
C LEU A 180 15.84 0.00 0.27
N SER A 181 17.09 -0.40 0.14
CA SER A 181 18.13 0.01 1.07
C SER A 181 18.47 1.48 0.85
N GLY A 182 18.16 2.35 1.80
CA GLY A 182 18.39 3.79 1.70
C GLY A 182 19.85 4.20 1.61
N ARG A 183 20.77 3.36 2.12
CA ARG A 183 22.23 3.63 2.05
C ARG A 183 22.88 3.18 0.75
N GLY A 184 22.31 2.19 0.05
CA GLY A 184 22.87 1.65 -1.20
C GLY A 184 22.63 2.53 -2.40
N ALA A 185 21.47 3.13 -2.52
CA ALA A 185 21.08 3.96 -3.67
C ALA A 185 21.89 5.28 -3.71
N ALA A 186 22.07 5.96 -2.58
CA ALA A 186 22.81 7.22 -2.52
C ALA A 186 24.30 7.02 -2.83
N ASN A 187 24.92 5.96 -2.31
CA ASN A 187 26.34 5.69 -2.56
C ASN A 187 26.61 5.22 -3.99
N LYS A 188 25.67 4.51 -4.62
CA LYS A 188 25.82 4.08 -6.01
C LYS A 188 25.75 5.27 -6.97
N VAL A 189 24.81 6.17 -6.77
CA VAL A 189 24.69 7.40 -7.59
C VAL A 189 25.90 8.31 -7.42
N MET A 190 26.50 8.39 -6.22
CA MET A 190 27.71 9.17 -6.00
C MET A 190 28.99 8.53 -6.57
N ASN A 191 29.03 7.21 -6.69
CA ASN A 191 30.17 6.51 -7.28
C ASN A 191 30.12 6.45 -8.82
N ASP A 192 28.90 6.40 -9.39
CA ASP A 192 28.69 6.41 -10.84
C ASP A 192 28.82 7.84 -11.44
N ALA A 193 28.86 8.87 -10.58
CA ALA A 193 29.07 10.28 -10.97
C ALA A 193 30.53 10.75 -10.85
N LYS A 194 31.47 9.86 -10.50
CA LYS A 194 32.93 10.10 -10.49
C LYS A 194 33.60 9.36 -11.64
#